data_4171e9f5c325731c8632349a5e676f5e
#
_entry.id   4171e9f5c325731c8632349a5e676f5e
#
_cell.length_a   1.000
_cell.length_b   1.000
_cell.length_c   1.000
_cell.angle_alpha   90.00
_cell.angle_beta   90.00
_cell.angle_gamma   90.00
#
_symmetry.space_group_name_H-M   'P 1'
#
loop_
_entity.id
_entity.type
_entity.pdbx_description
1 polymer ?
#
loop_
_entity_poly.entity_id
_entity_poly.type
_entity_poly.pdbx_seq_one_letter_code
_entity_poly.pdbx_strand_id
1 'polypeptide(L)'
;MALELWEAENIDARFLAILILKPDDLSKKEVEQMVKSETFTHLADWFTMYVSKKRKDKEALRAKWMKSKNKMLARAAWHLTSDVAKKDPDSLELDALLDRIEKEMPKAKPEVQWTMNFALVDIGISDKKRRKRAIAIGEQVGLYRDFPVPKGCTSPFAPIWIKEMVSRKKG
;
A
#
# COMPACT_ATOMS: atom_id res chain seq x y z
N MET A 1 -2.89 20.51 -19.40
CA MET A 1 -2.93 19.16 -20.03
C MET A 1 -3.02 18.03 -19.00
N ALA A 2 -2.03 17.75 -18.11
CA ALA A 2 -2.15 16.63 -17.17
C ALA A 2 -3.32 16.74 -16.18
N LEU A 3 -3.55 17.92 -15.61
CA LEU A 3 -4.69 18.17 -14.72
C LEU A 3 -6.03 18.12 -15.45
N GLU A 4 -6.12 18.61 -16.67
CA GLU A 4 -7.31 18.52 -17.51
C GLU A 4 -7.67 17.05 -17.81
N LEU A 5 -6.66 16.20 -18.11
CA LEU A 5 -6.87 14.77 -18.27
C LEU A 5 -7.31 14.09 -16.97
N TRP A 6 -6.82 14.56 -15.82
CA TRP A 6 -7.25 14.04 -14.52
C TRP A 6 -8.72 14.38 -14.22
N GLU A 7 -9.14 15.61 -14.57
CA GLU A 7 -10.52 16.08 -14.39
C GLU A 7 -11.50 15.46 -15.40
N ALA A 8 -11.00 14.85 -16.47
CA ALA A 8 -11.85 14.15 -17.42
C ALA A 8 -12.54 12.95 -16.73
N GLU A 9 -13.84 12.78 -16.98
CA GLU A 9 -14.62 11.65 -16.47
C GLU A 9 -14.33 10.34 -17.24
N ASN A 10 -13.04 10.13 -17.59
CA ASN A 10 -12.56 9.00 -18.35
C ASN A 10 -11.37 8.37 -17.63
N ILE A 11 -11.45 7.07 -17.39
CA ILE A 11 -10.45 6.35 -16.60
C ILE A 11 -9.09 6.27 -17.31
N ASP A 12 -9.09 6.09 -18.64
CA ASP A 12 -7.86 6.00 -19.43
C ASP A 12 -7.15 7.35 -19.49
N ALA A 13 -7.91 8.45 -19.57
CA ALA A 13 -7.37 9.80 -19.47
C ALA A 13 -6.69 10.04 -18.12
N ARG A 14 -7.26 9.54 -17.01
CA ARG A 14 -6.65 9.62 -15.68
C ARG A 14 -5.38 8.78 -15.57
N PHE A 15 -5.34 7.60 -16.17
CA PHE A 15 -4.10 6.81 -16.24
C PHE A 15 -3.01 7.57 -17.01
N LEU A 16 -3.36 8.17 -18.15
CA LEU A 16 -2.42 8.99 -18.91
C LEU A 16 -1.97 10.21 -18.11
N ALA A 17 -2.88 10.90 -17.41
CA ALA A 17 -2.55 12.00 -16.52
C ALA A 17 -1.48 11.61 -15.49
N ILE A 18 -1.64 10.47 -14.83
CA ILE A 18 -0.68 9.95 -13.84
C ILE A 18 0.73 9.80 -14.45
N LEU A 19 0.82 9.31 -15.69
CA LEU A 19 2.10 9.07 -16.34
C LEU A 19 2.84 10.35 -16.76
N ILE A 20 2.10 11.43 -17.07
CA ILE A 20 2.66 12.71 -17.51
C ILE A 20 2.72 13.78 -16.41
N LEU A 21 2.07 13.55 -15.25
CA LEU A 21 2.18 14.41 -14.09
C LEU A 21 3.62 14.46 -13.58
N LYS A 22 4.09 15.66 -13.27
CA LYS A 22 5.33 15.87 -12.53
C LYS A 22 4.98 15.93 -11.04
N PRO A 23 5.38 14.93 -10.24
CA PRO A 23 4.92 14.79 -8.86
C PRO A 23 5.16 16.02 -7.97
N ASP A 24 6.31 16.69 -8.14
CA ASP A 24 6.70 17.83 -7.31
C ASP A 24 6.06 19.17 -7.78
N ASP A 25 5.44 19.22 -8.96
CA ASP A 25 4.69 20.41 -9.44
C ASP A 25 3.32 20.53 -8.73
N LEU A 26 2.83 19.42 -8.13
CA LEU A 26 1.60 19.41 -7.36
C LEU A 26 1.84 19.86 -5.92
N SER A 27 0.98 20.72 -5.40
CA SER A 27 0.96 21.04 -3.96
C SER A 27 0.52 19.81 -3.14
N LYS A 28 0.86 19.81 -1.85
CA LYS A 28 0.38 18.75 -0.92
C LYS A 28 -1.15 18.65 -0.88
N LYS A 29 -1.84 19.80 -1.01
CA LYS A 29 -3.30 19.87 -0.98
C LYS A 29 -3.91 19.24 -2.23
N GLU A 30 -3.35 19.51 -3.41
CA GLU A 30 -3.82 18.91 -4.65
C GLU A 30 -3.63 17.39 -4.64
N VAL A 31 -2.44 16.90 -4.29
CA VAL A 31 -2.19 15.45 -4.16
C VAL A 31 -3.16 14.79 -3.19
N GLU A 32 -3.40 15.40 -2.02
CA GLU A 32 -4.33 14.88 -1.03
C GLU A 32 -5.77 14.85 -1.56
N GLN A 33 -6.18 15.88 -2.30
CA GLN A 33 -7.51 15.95 -2.90
C GLN A 33 -7.68 14.90 -4.00
N MET A 34 -6.69 14.73 -4.87
CA MET A 34 -6.70 13.71 -5.91
C MET A 34 -6.81 12.30 -5.33
N VAL A 35 -6.03 12.00 -4.27
CA VAL A 35 -6.14 10.71 -3.57
C VAL A 35 -7.51 10.53 -2.92
N LYS A 36 -8.07 11.56 -2.29
CA LYS A 36 -9.38 11.49 -1.61
C LYS A 36 -10.55 11.28 -2.56
N SER A 37 -10.50 11.89 -3.74
CA SER A 37 -11.59 11.84 -4.73
C SER A 37 -11.64 10.54 -5.51
N GLU A 38 -10.53 9.78 -5.54
CA GLU A 38 -10.48 8.54 -6.31
C GLU A 38 -11.20 7.40 -5.56
N THR A 39 -12.03 6.67 -6.29
CA THR A 39 -12.78 5.52 -5.76
C THR A 39 -12.36 4.20 -6.39
N PHE A 40 -11.78 4.24 -7.59
CA PHE A 40 -11.27 3.06 -8.27
C PHE A 40 -9.87 2.70 -7.75
N THR A 41 -9.79 1.64 -6.97
CA THR A 41 -8.58 1.26 -6.23
C THR A 41 -7.37 1.01 -7.11
N HIS A 42 -7.56 0.51 -8.34
CA HIS A 42 -6.45 0.28 -9.27
C HIS A 42 -5.80 1.61 -9.70
N LEU A 43 -6.60 2.61 -10.04
CA LEU A 43 -6.12 3.95 -10.37
C LEU A 43 -5.46 4.64 -9.17
N ALA A 44 -6.05 4.48 -7.97
CA ALA A 44 -5.47 4.98 -6.72
C ALA A 44 -4.09 4.38 -6.43
N ASP A 45 -3.89 3.09 -6.71
CA ASP A 45 -2.59 2.44 -6.56
C ASP A 45 -1.57 2.96 -7.56
N TRP A 46 -1.98 3.17 -8.81
CA TRP A 46 -1.14 3.80 -9.83
C TRP A 46 -0.74 5.22 -9.41
N PHE A 47 -1.70 6.02 -8.93
CA PHE A 47 -1.41 7.35 -8.42
C PHE A 47 -0.39 7.30 -7.27
N THR A 48 -0.56 6.37 -6.35
CA THR A 48 0.39 6.19 -5.24
C THR A 48 1.79 5.81 -5.75
N MET A 49 1.88 4.89 -6.72
CA MET A 49 3.15 4.39 -7.25
C MET A 49 3.89 5.42 -8.13
N TYR A 50 3.17 6.14 -8.97
CA TYR A 50 3.77 7.01 -9.99
C TYR A 50 3.83 8.48 -9.57
N VAL A 51 2.96 8.91 -8.65
CA VAL A 51 2.92 10.28 -8.16
C VAL A 51 3.37 10.35 -6.70
N SER A 52 2.57 9.84 -5.75
CA SER A 52 2.83 10.05 -4.31
C SER A 52 4.21 9.54 -3.87
N LYS A 53 4.62 8.37 -4.31
CA LYS A 53 5.90 7.73 -3.98
C LYS A 53 7.12 8.45 -4.55
N LYS A 54 6.98 9.14 -5.68
CA LYS A 54 8.08 9.85 -6.34
C LYS A 54 8.34 11.25 -5.79
N ARG A 55 7.46 11.76 -4.92
CA ARG A 55 7.58 13.09 -4.33
C ARG A 55 8.72 13.16 -3.30
N LYS A 56 9.33 14.33 -3.21
CA LYS A 56 10.35 14.63 -2.19
C LYS A 56 9.77 14.61 -0.77
N ASP A 57 8.49 14.98 -0.62
CA ASP A 57 7.80 15.05 0.66
C ASP A 57 6.96 13.80 1.00
N LYS A 58 7.16 12.68 0.31
CA LYS A 58 6.41 11.43 0.45
C LYS A 58 6.29 10.92 1.90
N GLU A 59 7.37 11.05 2.70
CA GLU A 59 7.37 10.60 4.09
C GLU A 59 6.47 11.46 4.98
N ALA A 60 6.46 12.77 4.75
CA ALA A 60 5.55 13.66 5.46
C ALA A 60 4.07 13.36 5.10
N LEU A 61 3.79 13.07 3.82
CA LEU A 61 2.46 12.65 3.37
C LEU A 61 2.08 11.31 3.98
N ARG A 62 2.96 10.30 3.94
CA ARG A 62 2.76 8.99 4.55
C ARG A 62 2.42 9.13 6.04
N ALA A 63 3.25 9.83 6.81
CA ALA A 63 3.05 10.03 8.24
C ALA A 63 1.72 10.75 8.56
N LYS A 64 1.34 11.74 7.77
CA LYS A 64 0.06 12.44 7.89
C LYS A 64 -1.11 11.51 7.58
N TRP A 65 -1.06 10.82 6.46
CA TRP A 65 -2.16 9.98 5.98
C TRP A 65 -2.35 8.70 6.80
N MET A 66 -1.31 8.20 7.46
CA MET A 66 -1.42 7.10 8.43
C MET A 66 -2.35 7.41 9.61
N LYS A 67 -2.67 8.68 9.85
CA LYS A 67 -3.60 9.14 10.89
C LYS A 67 -4.99 9.48 10.31
N SER A 68 -5.18 9.34 9.01
CA SER A 68 -6.41 9.75 8.33
C SER A 68 -7.54 8.74 8.54
N LYS A 69 -8.76 9.27 8.74
CA LYS A 69 -10.00 8.47 8.71
C LYS A 69 -10.54 8.26 7.28
N ASN A 70 -10.03 9.00 6.30
CA ASN A 70 -10.39 8.79 4.90
C ASN A 70 -9.75 7.50 4.39
N LYS A 71 -10.57 6.59 3.84
CA LYS A 71 -10.13 5.25 3.43
C LYS A 71 -9.08 5.27 2.30
N MET A 72 -9.16 6.24 1.38
CA MET A 72 -8.22 6.31 0.25
C MET A 72 -6.87 6.87 0.67
N LEU A 73 -6.85 7.86 1.57
CA LEU A 73 -5.60 8.32 2.18
C LEU A 73 -4.95 7.24 3.04
N ALA A 74 -5.75 6.51 3.84
CA ALA A 74 -5.24 5.39 4.64
C ALA A 74 -4.69 4.28 3.72
N ARG A 75 -5.39 3.94 2.61
CA ARG A 75 -4.90 3.02 1.58
C ARG A 75 -3.53 3.45 1.05
N ALA A 76 -3.43 4.70 0.59
CA ALA A 76 -2.19 5.25 0.06
C ALA A 76 -1.05 5.24 1.10
N ALA A 77 -1.35 5.59 2.35
CA ALA A 77 -0.37 5.57 3.44
C ALA A 77 0.17 4.17 3.73
N TRP A 78 -0.69 3.17 3.80
CA TRP A 78 -0.26 1.78 3.98
C TRP A 78 0.51 1.25 2.78
N HIS A 79 0.15 1.65 1.55
CA HIS A 79 0.91 1.30 0.35
C HIS A 79 2.32 1.92 0.36
N LEU A 80 2.44 3.20 0.74
CA LEU A 80 3.75 3.85 0.93
C LEU A 80 4.54 3.18 2.06
N THR A 81 3.89 2.79 3.16
CA THR A 81 4.53 2.07 4.28
C THR A 81 5.06 0.70 3.84
N SER A 82 4.31 -0.04 3.02
CA SER A 82 4.76 -1.29 2.40
C SER A 82 6.04 -1.08 1.57
N ASP A 83 6.11 -0.02 0.75
CA ASP A 83 7.31 0.28 -0.03
C ASP A 83 8.53 0.59 0.84
N VAL A 84 8.34 1.34 1.93
CA VAL A 84 9.42 1.62 2.90
C VAL A 84 9.85 0.34 3.62
N ALA A 85 8.90 -0.47 4.12
CA ALA A 85 9.20 -1.74 4.79
C ALA A 85 10.00 -2.70 3.92
N LYS A 86 9.81 -2.64 2.59
CA LYS A 86 10.55 -3.45 1.63
C LYS A 86 11.98 -2.96 1.38
N LYS A 87 12.21 -1.65 1.39
CA LYS A 87 13.47 -1.01 0.96
C LYS A 87 14.36 -0.58 2.10
N ASP A 88 13.76 -0.08 3.17
CA ASP A 88 14.42 0.50 4.32
C ASP A 88 13.60 0.19 5.60
N PRO A 89 13.51 -1.10 5.99
CA PRO A 89 12.74 -1.51 7.14
C PRO A 89 13.22 -0.88 8.45
N ASP A 90 14.50 -0.57 8.55
CA ASP A 90 15.10 -0.03 9.77
C ASP A 90 14.68 1.42 10.06
N SER A 91 14.15 2.14 9.06
CA SER A 91 13.56 3.48 9.23
C SER A 91 12.16 3.47 9.84
N LEU A 92 11.58 2.28 10.08
CA LEU A 92 10.21 2.11 10.56
C LEU A 92 10.16 1.46 11.95
N GLU A 93 9.20 1.89 12.76
CA GLU A 93 8.84 1.21 14.02
C GLU A 93 8.01 -0.05 13.71
N LEU A 94 8.67 -1.11 13.21
CA LEU A 94 8.01 -2.30 12.67
C LEU A 94 7.12 -3.01 13.68
N ASP A 95 7.49 -3.04 14.98
CA ASP A 95 6.65 -3.66 16.01
C ASP A 95 5.35 -2.89 16.21
N ALA A 96 5.42 -1.56 16.25
CA ALA A 96 4.24 -0.71 16.34
C ALA A 96 3.33 -0.83 15.11
N LEU A 97 3.91 -1.01 13.92
CA LEU A 97 3.14 -1.27 12.69
C LEU A 97 2.44 -2.63 12.74
N LEU A 98 3.12 -3.67 13.22
CA LEU A 98 2.52 -5.00 13.40
C LEU A 98 1.39 -4.97 14.44
N ASP A 99 1.56 -4.26 15.58
CA ASP A 99 0.49 -4.05 16.57
C ASP A 99 -0.75 -3.39 15.95
N ARG A 100 -0.53 -2.36 15.12
CA ARG A 100 -1.62 -1.68 14.42
C ARG A 100 -2.31 -2.61 13.41
N ILE A 101 -1.54 -3.36 12.62
CA ILE A 101 -2.10 -4.29 11.64
C ILE A 101 -2.95 -5.35 12.36
N GLU A 102 -2.44 -5.96 13.40
CA GLU A 102 -3.14 -6.99 14.17
C GLU A 102 -4.47 -6.48 14.75
N LYS A 103 -4.48 -5.25 15.28
CA LYS A 103 -5.65 -4.63 15.91
C LYS A 103 -6.65 -4.05 14.92
N GLU A 104 -6.17 -3.37 13.88
CA GLU A 104 -6.97 -2.51 13.01
C GLU A 104 -7.43 -3.21 11.73
N MET A 105 -6.58 -4.09 11.15
CA MET A 105 -6.84 -4.71 9.84
C MET A 105 -8.15 -5.53 9.80
N PRO A 106 -8.53 -6.31 10.83
CA PRO A 106 -9.79 -7.07 10.79
C PRO A 106 -11.04 -6.19 10.66
N LYS A 107 -10.96 -4.94 11.12
CA LYS A 107 -12.09 -3.98 11.17
C LYS A 107 -11.97 -2.88 10.12
N ALA A 108 -10.88 -2.84 9.37
CA ALA A 108 -10.64 -1.81 8.36
C ALA A 108 -11.58 -2.00 7.15
N LYS A 109 -11.75 -0.92 6.37
CA LYS A 109 -12.45 -1.02 5.09
C LYS A 109 -11.65 -1.90 4.11
N PRO A 110 -12.31 -2.65 3.21
CA PRO A 110 -11.63 -3.56 2.28
C PRO A 110 -10.47 -2.91 1.49
N GLU A 111 -10.66 -1.65 1.09
CA GLU A 111 -9.63 -0.90 0.36
C GLU A 111 -8.37 -0.69 1.22
N VAL A 112 -8.53 -0.51 2.52
CA VAL A 112 -7.41 -0.34 3.46
C VAL A 112 -6.81 -1.67 3.85
N GLN A 113 -7.63 -2.70 4.07
CA GLN A 113 -7.17 -4.06 4.37
C GLN A 113 -6.16 -4.55 3.34
N TRP A 114 -6.42 -4.28 2.05
CA TRP A 114 -5.56 -4.69 0.95
C TRP A 114 -4.12 -4.17 1.09
N THR A 115 -3.96 -2.87 1.36
CA THR A 115 -2.64 -2.27 1.51
C THR A 115 -2.01 -2.49 2.88
N MET A 116 -2.80 -2.70 3.93
CA MET A 116 -2.30 -3.20 5.22
C MET A 116 -1.70 -4.60 5.07
N ASN A 117 -2.35 -5.46 4.29
CA ASN A 117 -1.82 -6.79 3.98
C ASN A 117 -0.49 -6.71 3.22
N PHE A 118 -0.34 -5.76 2.28
CA PHE A 118 0.96 -5.52 1.62
C PHE A 118 2.04 -5.16 2.64
N ALA A 119 1.75 -4.23 3.56
CA ALA A 119 2.71 -3.85 4.59
C ALA A 119 3.08 -5.04 5.50
N LEU A 120 2.10 -5.85 5.91
CA LEU A 120 2.33 -7.08 6.68
C LEU A 120 3.27 -8.05 5.95
N VAL A 121 2.99 -8.28 4.68
CA VAL A 121 3.78 -9.17 3.82
C VAL A 121 5.21 -8.66 3.65
N ASP A 122 5.37 -7.37 3.31
CA ASP A 122 6.70 -6.79 3.08
C ASP A 122 7.55 -6.73 4.36
N ILE A 123 6.95 -6.47 5.53
CA ILE A 123 7.62 -6.62 6.83
C ILE A 123 8.09 -8.07 7.02
N GLY A 124 7.22 -9.04 6.80
CA GLY A 124 7.56 -10.46 6.96
C GLY A 124 8.63 -10.97 6.00
N ILE A 125 8.72 -10.39 4.78
CA ILE A 125 9.73 -10.73 3.78
C ILE A 125 11.07 -10.08 4.11
N SER A 126 11.06 -8.81 4.50
CA SER A 126 12.26 -8.00 4.65
C SER A 126 12.92 -8.17 6.02
N ASP A 127 12.15 -8.30 7.10
CA ASP A 127 12.67 -8.46 8.45
C ASP A 127 12.58 -9.91 8.95
N LYS A 128 13.74 -10.58 9.04
CA LYS A 128 13.82 -11.97 9.51
C LYS A 128 13.36 -12.12 10.97
N LYS A 129 13.61 -11.12 11.82
CA LYS A 129 13.28 -11.19 13.25
C LYS A 129 11.77 -11.17 13.46
N ARG A 130 11.05 -10.37 12.65
CA ARG A 130 9.60 -10.16 12.77
C ARG A 130 8.77 -11.08 11.86
N ARG A 131 9.42 -11.85 10.97
CA ARG A 131 8.75 -12.75 10.03
C ARG A 131 7.76 -13.70 10.69
N LYS A 132 8.19 -14.37 11.79
CA LYS A 132 7.33 -15.32 12.52
C LYS A 132 6.06 -14.62 13.03
N ARG A 133 6.20 -13.40 13.56
CA ARG A 133 5.07 -12.59 14.04
C ARG A 133 4.15 -12.17 12.90
N ALA A 134 4.71 -11.70 11.78
CA ALA A 134 3.92 -11.31 10.62
C ALA A 134 3.08 -12.49 10.07
N ILE A 135 3.66 -13.69 10.00
CA ILE A 135 2.95 -14.91 9.62
C ILE A 135 1.82 -15.22 10.64
N ALA A 136 2.10 -15.15 11.93
CA ALA A 136 1.10 -15.41 12.97
C ALA A 136 -0.08 -14.42 12.89
N ILE A 137 0.18 -13.14 12.68
CA ILE A 137 -0.87 -12.13 12.45
C ILE A 137 -1.70 -12.49 11.22
N GLY A 138 -1.06 -12.85 10.11
CA GLY A 138 -1.76 -13.26 8.89
C GLY A 138 -2.66 -14.48 9.10
N GLU A 139 -2.20 -15.49 9.86
CA GLU A 139 -3.01 -16.67 10.23
C GLU A 139 -4.20 -16.30 11.11
N GLN A 140 -3.99 -15.46 12.13
CA GLN A 140 -5.02 -15.02 13.07
C GLN A 140 -6.10 -14.18 12.37
N VAL A 141 -5.69 -13.23 11.53
CA VAL A 141 -6.62 -12.37 10.80
C VAL A 141 -7.35 -13.11 9.67
N GLY A 142 -6.69 -14.05 9.01
CA GLY A 142 -7.26 -14.96 8.03
C GLY A 142 -7.72 -14.32 6.73
N LEU A 143 -7.49 -13.01 6.50
CA LEU A 143 -7.88 -12.32 5.27
C LEU A 143 -7.19 -12.95 4.05
N TYR A 144 -7.96 -13.10 2.97
CA TYR A 144 -7.50 -13.63 1.68
C TYR A 144 -7.07 -15.10 1.69
N ARG A 145 -7.39 -15.89 2.74
CA ARG A 145 -7.06 -17.33 2.84
C ARG A 145 -7.55 -18.10 1.61
N ASP A 146 -8.81 -17.90 1.27
CA ASP A 146 -9.49 -18.59 0.15
C ASP A 146 -9.65 -17.69 -1.08
N PHE A 147 -8.78 -16.66 -1.20
CA PHE A 147 -8.86 -15.74 -2.33
C PHE A 147 -8.46 -16.49 -3.63
N PRO A 148 -9.35 -16.48 -4.65
CA PRO A 148 -9.08 -17.19 -5.89
C PRO A 148 -7.92 -16.52 -6.64
N VAL A 149 -6.94 -17.34 -7.05
CA VAL A 149 -5.80 -16.87 -7.84
C VAL A 149 -5.63 -17.72 -9.09
N PRO A 150 -5.26 -17.13 -10.23
CA PRO A 150 -4.91 -17.86 -11.44
C PRO A 150 -3.75 -18.83 -11.19
N LYS A 151 -3.69 -19.90 -12.00
CA LYS A 151 -2.58 -20.87 -11.96
C LYS A 151 -1.23 -20.13 -12.13
N GLY A 152 -0.30 -20.41 -11.24
CA GLY A 152 1.03 -19.78 -11.24
C GLY A 152 1.13 -18.44 -10.50
N CYS A 153 0.01 -17.87 -10.03
CA CYS A 153 0.03 -16.67 -9.18
C CYS A 153 0.17 -17.05 -7.69
N THR A 154 0.85 -16.22 -6.94
CA THR A 154 0.96 -16.38 -5.49
C THR A 154 -0.30 -15.88 -4.81
N SER A 155 -0.83 -16.67 -3.86
CA SER A 155 -1.97 -16.25 -3.04
C SER A 155 -1.69 -14.93 -2.30
N PRO A 156 -2.65 -14.01 -2.21
CA PRO A 156 -2.52 -12.81 -1.38
C PRO A 156 -2.62 -13.08 0.12
N PHE A 157 -2.91 -14.31 0.54
CA PHE A 157 -2.88 -14.70 1.95
C PHE A 157 -1.47 -14.52 2.51
N ALA A 158 -1.29 -13.61 3.46
CA ALA A 158 0.01 -13.18 3.94
C ALA A 158 0.96 -14.33 4.34
N PRO A 159 0.52 -15.36 5.08
CA PRO A 159 1.39 -16.49 5.43
C PRO A 159 1.96 -17.25 4.23
N ILE A 160 1.15 -17.48 3.21
CA ILE A 160 1.59 -18.14 1.96
C ILE A 160 2.52 -17.20 1.19
N TRP A 161 2.13 -15.95 1.03
CA TRP A 161 2.91 -14.97 0.27
C TRP A 161 4.30 -14.75 0.86
N ILE A 162 4.40 -14.57 2.19
CA ILE A 162 5.68 -14.40 2.88
C ILE A 162 6.58 -15.63 2.66
N LYS A 163 6.04 -16.84 2.89
CA LYS A 163 6.81 -18.09 2.75
C LYS A 163 7.34 -18.26 1.33
N GLU A 164 6.48 -18.05 0.34
CA GLU A 164 6.82 -18.20 -1.08
C GLU A 164 7.91 -17.19 -1.52
N MET A 165 7.75 -15.91 -1.17
CA MET A 165 8.71 -14.89 -1.55
C MET A 165 10.06 -15.03 -0.84
N VAL A 166 10.06 -15.55 0.39
CA VAL A 166 11.31 -15.83 1.11
C VAL A 166 12.02 -17.04 0.53
N SER A 167 11.29 -18.07 0.07
CA SER A 167 11.90 -19.24 -0.58
C SER A 167 12.58 -18.85 -1.89
N ARG A 168 11.93 -18.03 -2.71
CA ARG A 168 12.49 -17.52 -3.99
C ARG A 168 13.74 -16.66 -3.84
N LYS A 169 13.95 -16.02 -2.69
CA LYS A 169 15.18 -15.22 -2.44
C LYS A 169 16.39 -16.08 -2.05
N LYS A 170 16.18 -17.36 -1.76
CA LYS A 170 17.24 -18.29 -1.33
C LYS A 170 17.81 -19.15 -2.45
N GLY A 171 17.12 -19.24 -3.58
CA GLY A 171 17.55 -19.87 -4.81
C GLY A 171 18.13 -18.87 -5.79
#